data_fd10df9ebb828c0296a86fdc0b21102c
#
_entry.id   fd10df9ebb828c0296a86fdc0b21102c
#
_cell.length_a   1.000
_cell.length_b   1.000
_cell.length_c   1.000
_cell.angle_alpha   90.00
_cell.angle_beta   90.00
_cell.angle_gamma   90.00
#
_symmetry.space_group_name_H-M   'P 1'
#
loop_
_entity.id
_entity.type
_entity.pdbx_description
1 polymer ?
#
loop_
_entity_poly.entity_id
_entity_poly.type
_entity_poly.pdbx_seq_one_letter_code
_entity_poly.pdbx_strand_id
1 'polypeptide(L)'
;QPAHIKEYKRWSSFKGKPVRNARNAQGEMKTINKPTFGENLQYFFTYQLGHMYFRYFMWNFAGRQNDVQGHGGILNGNWISGISFIDEARLGNQDELTELMKNEESRNEYYLLPLILGLMGLVFMASKSNKDFWVILLLFFFTGIAIVVYLNQYPLQPRERDYAYAGSYYAF
;
A
#
# COMPACT_ATOMS: atom_id res chain seq x y z
N GLN A 1 -19.31 -6.30 -8.45
CA GLN A 1 -19.97 -6.03 -7.17
C GLN A 1 -19.94 -4.53 -6.91
N PRO A 2 -21.05 -3.89 -6.44
CA PRO A 2 -21.15 -2.43 -6.29
C PRO A 2 -20.07 -1.84 -5.35
N ALA A 3 -19.75 -2.54 -4.28
CA ALA A 3 -18.76 -2.10 -3.28
C ALA A 3 -17.34 -1.97 -3.87
N HIS A 4 -16.89 -2.92 -4.67
CA HIS A 4 -15.57 -2.86 -5.32
C HIS A 4 -15.47 -1.70 -6.31
N ILE A 5 -16.56 -1.41 -7.04
CA ILE A 5 -16.62 -0.27 -7.97
C ILE A 5 -16.51 1.04 -7.20
N LYS A 6 -17.18 1.15 -6.05
CA LYS A 6 -17.12 2.35 -5.18
C LYS A 6 -15.68 2.60 -4.68
N GLU A 7 -15.03 1.56 -4.20
CA GLU A 7 -13.64 1.67 -3.72
C GLU A 7 -12.66 1.95 -4.85
N TYR A 8 -12.79 1.28 -6.01
CA TYR A 8 -11.98 1.63 -7.17
C TYR A 8 -12.10 3.12 -7.54
N LYS A 9 -13.34 3.65 -7.57
CA LYS A 9 -13.60 5.07 -7.85
C LYS A 9 -12.93 6.01 -6.83
N ARG A 10 -12.93 5.63 -5.56
CA ARG A 10 -12.27 6.39 -4.50
C ARG A 10 -10.77 6.48 -4.71
N TRP A 11 -10.12 5.34 -4.95
CA TRP A 11 -8.67 5.26 -5.09
C TRP A 11 -8.14 5.79 -6.43
N SER A 12 -8.93 5.71 -7.50
CA SER A 12 -8.54 6.17 -8.85
C SER A 12 -8.95 7.61 -9.15
N SER A 13 -9.68 8.30 -8.27
CA SER A 13 -10.31 9.60 -8.54
C SER A 13 -11.14 9.59 -9.83
N PHE A 14 -11.91 8.53 -10.02
CA PHE A 14 -12.57 8.13 -11.25
C PHE A 14 -13.51 9.20 -11.80
N LYS A 15 -13.30 9.60 -13.05
CA LYS A 15 -14.21 10.41 -13.89
C LYS A 15 -14.74 9.58 -15.05
N GLY A 16 -13.87 8.77 -15.64
CA GLY A 16 -14.14 7.88 -16.75
C GLY A 16 -14.34 8.58 -18.09
N LYS A 17 -14.25 7.81 -19.17
CA LYS A 17 -14.67 8.24 -20.51
C LYS A 17 -15.98 7.57 -20.88
N PRO A 18 -16.99 8.32 -21.40
CA PRO A 18 -18.25 7.73 -21.84
C PRO A 18 -18.04 6.86 -23.08
N VAL A 19 -18.55 5.65 -23.03
CA VAL A 19 -18.54 4.68 -24.15
C VAL A 19 -19.98 4.32 -24.48
N ARG A 20 -20.42 4.63 -25.70
CA ARG A 20 -21.81 4.46 -26.16
C ARG A 20 -22.21 3.03 -26.52
N ASN A 21 -21.27 2.11 -26.68
CA ASN A 21 -21.52 0.76 -27.21
C ASN A 21 -21.65 -0.34 -26.16
N ALA A 22 -21.98 0.02 -24.92
CA ALA A 22 -22.25 -0.98 -23.90
C ALA A 22 -23.72 -1.45 -23.97
N ARG A 23 -23.93 -2.76 -24.10
CA ARG A 23 -25.28 -3.36 -23.93
C ARG A 23 -25.52 -3.69 -22.48
N ASN A 24 -26.70 -3.34 -21.97
CA ASN A 24 -27.14 -3.82 -20.67
C ASN A 24 -27.61 -5.29 -20.76
N ALA A 25 -27.97 -5.89 -19.63
CA ALA A 25 -28.50 -7.26 -19.58
C ALA A 25 -29.78 -7.46 -20.41
N GLN A 26 -30.50 -6.38 -20.73
CA GLN A 26 -31.73 -6.35 -21.53
C GLN A 26 -31.44 -6.09 -23.02
N GLY A 27 -30.17 -5.96 -23.44
CA GLY A 27 -29.78 -5.74 -24.81
C GLY A 27 -29.85 -4.29 -25.31
N GLU A 28 -30.23 -3.34 -24.44
CA GLU A 28 -30.31 -1.92 -24.78
C GLU A 28 -28.92 -1.25 -24.80
N MET A 29 -28.71 -0.32 -25.72
CA MET A 29 -27.49 0.48 -25.80
C MET A 29 -27.44 1.49 -24.67
N LYS A 30 -26.47 1.33 -23.76
CA LYS A 30 -26.26 2.25 -22.64
C LYS A 30 -24.89 2.91 -22.73
N THR A 31 -24.83 4.19 -22.41
CA THR A 31 -23.55 4.89 -22.19
C THR A 31 -23.02 4.52 -20.80
N ILE A 32 -21.85 3.90 -20.77
CA ILE A 32 -21.14 3.60 -19.53
C ILE A 32 -19.81 4.36 -19.50
N ASN A 33 -19.40 4.81 -18.32
CA ASN A 33 -18.10 5.40 -18.15
C ASN A 33 -17.06 4.29 -17.90
N LYS A 34 -16.08 4.19 -18.80
CA LYS A 34 -14.94 3.28 -18.65
C LYS A 34 -13.75 4.00 -18.04
N PRO A 35 -12.96 3.32 -17.19
CA PRO A 35 -11.70 3.87 -16.69
C PRO A 35 -10.75 4.25 -17.83
N THR A 36 -10.04 5.34 -17.64
CA THR A 36 -8.92 5.74 -18.49
C THR A 36 -7.64 5.05 -18.02
N PHE A 37 -6.61 5.06 -18.88
CA PHE A 37 -5.29 4.54 -18.51
C PHE A 37 -4.70 5.31 -17.30
N GLY A 38 -4.86 6.64 -17.27
CA GLY A 38 -4.39 7.47 -16.16
C GLY A 38 -5.06 7.12 -14.82
N GLU A 39 -6.37 6.86 -14.84
CA GLU A 39 -7.11 6.42 -13.64
C GLU A 39 -6.68 5.03 -13.16
N ASN A 40 -6.41 4.11 -14.08
CA ASN A 40 -5.85 2.80 -13.72
C ASN A 40 -4.44 2.94 -13.13
N LEU A 41 -3.62 3.81 -13.69
CA LEU A 41 -2.28 4.09 -13.17
C LEU A 41 -2.34 4.74 -11.79
N GLN A 42 -3.25 5.69 -11.58
CA GLN A 42 -3.49 6.28 -10.27
C GLN A 42 -3.92 5.21 -9.25
N TYR A 43 -4.87 4.33 -9.62
CA TYR A 43 -5.28 3.21 -8.77
C TYR A 43 -4.11 2.30 -8.42
N PHE A 44 -3.24 1.99 -9.37
CA PHE A 44 -2.05 1.18 -9.16
C PHE A 44 -1.11 1.82 -8.12
N PHE A 45 -0.80 3.10 -8.26
CA PHE A 45 0.11 3.77 -7.34
C PHE A 45 -0.50 4.04 -5.97
N THR A 46 -1.78 4.43 -5.90
CA THR A 46 -2.40 4.80 -4.62
C THR A 46 -2.83 3.57 -3.82
N TYR A 47 -3.51 2.62 -4.48
CA TYR A 47 -4.03 1.44 -3.79
C TYR A 47 -3.03 0.28 -3.78
N GLN A 48 -2.60 -0.19 -4.97
CA GLN A 48 -1.82 -1.43 -5.03
C GLN A 48 -0.41 -1.25 -4.50
N LEU A 49 0.31 -0.22 -4.91
CA LEU A 49 1.64 0.08 -4.38
C LEU A 49 1.58 0.77 -3.02
N GLY A 50 0.79 1.83 -2.86
CA GLY A 50 0.76 2.64 -1.65
C GLY A 50 0.13 1.89 -0.48
N HIS A 51 -1.14 1.49 -0.63
CA HIS A 51 -1.90 0.90 0.46
C HIS A 51 -1.58 -0.59 0.68
N MET A 52 -1.47 -1.38 -0.39
CA MET A 52 -1.29 -2.83 -0.26
C MET A 52 0.17 -3.26 -0.09
N TYR A 53 1.14 -2.58 -0.68
CA TYR A 53 2.55 -2.95 -0.58
C TYR A 53 3.34 -2.05 0.37
N PHE A 54 3.39 -0.74 0.11
CA PHE A 54 4.23 0.19 0.87
C PHE A 54 3.82 0.30 2.33
N ARG A 55 2.53 0.24 2.64
CA ARG A 55 2.04 0.23 4.01
C ARG A 55 2.59 -0.95 4.82
N TYR A 56 2.56 -2.17 4.25
CA TYR A 56 3.12 -3.36 4.89
C TYR A 56 4.64 -3.33 4.96
N PHE A 57 5.30 -2.81 3.93
CA PHE A 57 6.73 -2.56 4.00
C PHE A 57 7.07 -1.66 5.20
N MET A 58 6.36 -0.55 5.35
CA MET A 58 6.59 0.37 6.47
C MET A 58 6.21 -0.22 7.84
N TRP A 59 5.27 -1.18 7.92
CA TRP A 59 5.00 -1.89 9.16
C TRP A 59 6.22 -2.64 9.70
N ASN A 60 7.05 -3.16 8.83
CA ASN A 60 8.25 -3.90 9.20
C ASN A 60 9.44 -2.99 9.53
N PHE A 61 9.50 -1.79 8.96
CA PHE A 61 10.69 -0.93 9.03
C PHE A 61 10.48 0.41 9.75
N ALA A 62 9.24 0.84 9.94
CA ALA A 62 8.91 2.06 10.68
C ALA A 62 8.13 1.77 11.96
N GLY A 63 7.09 0.95 11.85
CA GLY A 63 6.21 0.58 12.94
C GLY A 63 4.76 0.45 12.50
N ARG A 64 3.93 -0.09 13.36
CA ARG A 64 2.55 -0.46 13.08
C ARG A 64 1.58 0.14 14.10
N GLN A 65 0.50 0.75 13.63
CA GLN A 65 -0.54 1.35 14.46
C GLN A 65 -1.33 0.28 15.24
N ASN A 66 -1.82 -0.73 14.54
CA ASN A 66 -2.51 -1.91 15.05
C ASN A 66 -2.56 -2.98 13.97
N ASP A 67 -3.07 -4.18 14.29
CA ASP A 67 -3.21 -5.30 13.35
C ASP A 67 -4.63 -5.41 12.75
N VAL A 68 -5.49 -4.44 13.02
CA VAL A 68 -6.83 -4.39 12.44
C VAL A 68 -6.73 -4.02 10.97
N GLN A 69 -7.39 -4.80 10.12
CA GLN A 69 -7.41 -4.55 8.68
C GLN A 69 -7.94 -3.14 8.36
N GLY A 70 -7.10 -2.32 7.74
CA GLY A 70 -7.45 -0.97 7.32
C GLY A 70 -7.91 -0.91 5.87
N HIS A 71 -8.90 -0.08 5.60
CA HIS A 71 -9.39 0.20 4.24
C HIS A 71 -9.03 1.61 3.75
N GLY A 72 -7.87 2.13 4.19
CA GLY A 72 -7.38 3.47 3.82
C GLY A 72 -7.98 4.61 4.65
N GLY A 73 -8.50 4.30 5.85
CA GLY A 73 -8.83 5.28 6.88
C GLY A 73 -7.67 5.52 7.84
N ILE A 74 -7.80 6.53 8.72
CA ILE A 74 -6.74 6.92 9.67
C ILE A 74 -6.75 6.10 10.96
N LEU A 75 -7.84 5.38 11.26
CA LEU A 75 -8.04 4.73 12.56
C LEU A 75 -7.36 3.37 12.69
N ASN A 76 -7.25 2.61 11.59
CA ASN A 76 -6.80 1.23 11.65
C ASN A 76 -5.82 0.88 10.54
N GLY A 77 -4.90 -0.01 10.85
CA GLY A 77 -4.04 -0.69 9.90
C GLY A 77 -3.03 0.23 9.21
N ASN A 78 -2.67 1.36 9.80
CA ASN A 78 -1.66 2.24 9.24
C ASN A 78 -0.27 1.91 9.77
N TRP A 79 0.76 2.33 9.03
CA TRP A 79 2.09 2.38 9.60
C TRP A 79 2.26 3.65 10.43
N ILE A 80 3.10 3.60 11.44
CA ILE A 80 3.50 4.74 12.28
C ILE A 80 5.01 4.76 12.40
N SER A 81 5.55 5.91 12.70
CA SER A 81 6.99 6.06 12.88
C SER A 81 7.41 6.16 14.35
N GLY A 82 6.48 6.55 15.23
CA GLY A 82 6.77 6.97 16.61
C GLY A 82 7.28 8.42 16.69
N ILE A 83 7.39 9.12 15.57
CA ILE A 83 7.81 10.54 15.51
C ILE A 83 6.54 11.37 15.33
N SER A 84 6.12 12.11 16.38
CA SER A 84 4.84 12.84 16.44
C SER A 84 4.60 13.69 15.19
N PHE A 85 5.59 14.48 14.77
CA PHE A 85 5.45 15.34 13.58
C PHE A 85 5.07 14.58 12.30
N ILE A 86 5.64 13.38 12.09
CA ILE A 86 5.35 12.56 10.91
C ILE A 86 3.98 11.90 11.02
N ASP A 87 3.69 11.36 12.19
CA ASP A 87 2.46 10.58 12.41
C ASP A 87 1.23 11.50 12.50
N GLU A 88 1.34 12.65 13.14
CA GLU A 88 0.27 13.66 13.20
C GLU A 88 -0.09 14.24 11.84
N ALA A 89 0.91 14.50 10.99
CA ALA A 89 0.67 14.99 9.63
C ALA A 89 -0.12 14.01 8.76
N ARG A 90 -0.10 12.71 9.11
CA ARG A 90 -0.74 11.64 8.34
C ARG A 90 -2.02 11.11 8.97
N LEU A 91 -2.04 10.96 10.27
CA LEU A 91 -3.08 10.26 11.01
C LEU A 91 -3.86 11.17 11.97
N GLY A 92 -3.46 12.43 12.08
CA GLY A 92 -4.00 13.37 13.05
C GLY A 92 -3.33 13.26 14.43
N ASN A 93 -3.82 14.04 15.38
CA ASN A 93 -3.22 14.16 16.71
C ASN A 93 -3.13 12.78 17.41
N GLN A 94 -1.90 12.35 17.71
CA GLN A 94 -1.65 11.05 18.35
C GLN A 94 -1.81 11.12 19.87
N ASP A 95 -1.78 12.30 20.45
CA ASP A 95 -1.96 12.48 21.91
C ASP A 95 -3.43 12.31 22.33
N GLU A 96 -4.36 12.57 21.42
CA GLU A 96 -5.82 12.43 21.66
C GLU A 96 -6.35 10.99 21.49
N LEU A 97 -5.48 10.04 21.16
CA LEU A 97 -5.88 8.64 21.09
C LEU A 97 -6.32 8.12 22.45
N THR A 98 -7.34 7.24 22.46
CA THR A 98 -7.76 6.56 23.67
C THR A 98 -6.66 5.67 24.23
N GLU A 99 -6.65 5.45 25.54
CA GLU A 99 -5.68 4.57 26.22
C GLU A 99 -5.67 3.15 25.63
N LEU A 100 -6.82 2.65 25.17
CA LEU A 100 -6.93 1.36 24.51
C LEU A 100 -6.16 1.34 23.19
N MET A 101 -6.19 2.44 22.40
CA MET A 101 -5.46 2.52 21.13
C MET A 101 -3.96 2.74 21.33
N LYS A 102 -3.56 3.44 22.42
CA LYS A 102 -2.15 3.65 22.75
C LYS A 102 -1.47 2.37 23.26
N ASN A 103 -2.20 1.58 24.05
CA ASN A 103 -1.70 0.38 24.69
C ASN A 103 -2.06 -0.91 23.92
N GLU A 104 -2.42 -0.81 22.65
CA GLU A 104 -2.70 -1.96 21.79
C GLU A 104 -1.45 -2.86 21.68
N GLU A 105 -1.57 -4.16 21.98
CA GLU A 105 -0.45 -5.11 21.97
C GLU A 105 0.25 -5.21 20.62
N SER A 106 -0.49 -4.98 19.54
CA SER A 106 0.03 -5.01 18.18
C SER A 106 0.69 -3.71 17.73
N ARG A 107 0.57 -2.62 18.51
CA ARG A 107 1.22 -1.34 18.25
C ARG A 107 2.71 -1.42 18.51
N ASN A 108 3.51 -0.97 17.56
CA ASN A 108 4.95 -0.85 17.75
C ASN A 108 5.51 0.35 16.98
N GLU A 109 6.60 0.89 17.48
CA GLU A 109 7.24 2.09 16.97
C GLU A 109 8.75 1.86 16.91
N TYR A 110 9.30 1.90 15.71
CA TYR A 110 10.73 1.64 15.47
C TYR A 110 11.53 2.91 15.18
N TYR A 111 10.89 4.08 15.21
CA TYR A 111 11.53 5.39 14.95
C TYR A 111 12.30 5.44 13.62
N LEU A 112 11.82 4.71 12.63
CA LEU A 112 12.44 4.54 11.32
C LEU A 112 13.87 3.94 11.34
N LEU A 113 14.34 3.44 12.51
CA LEU A 113 15.71 2.93 12.66
C LEU A 113 16.01 1.77 11.72
N PRO A 114 15.14 0.71 11.60
CA PRO A 114 15.40 -0.36 10.65
C PRO A 114 15.42 0.13 9.20
N LEU A 115 14.55 1.08 8.84
CA LEU A 115 14.52 1.68 7.51
C LEU A 115 15.84 2.41 7.18
N ILE A 116 16.32 3.21 8.10
CA ILE A 116 17.58 3.96 7.93
C ILE A 116 18.76 2.98 7.80
N LEU A 117 18.81 1.95 8.65
CA LEU A 117 19.87 0.94 8.59
C LEU A 117 19.87 0.17 7.26
N GLY A 118 18.68 -0.23 6.77
CA GLY A 118 18.55 -0.90 5.48
C GLY A 118 19.00 0.01 4.32
N LEU A 119 18.59 1.28 4.32
CA LEU A 119 19.05 2.25 3.31
C LEU A 119 20.57 2.48 3.38
N MET A 120 21.14 2.57 4.56
CA MET A 120 22.61 2.68 4.71
C MET A 120 23.33 1.44 4.19
N GLY A 121 22.79 0.24 4.47
CA GLY A 121 23.30 -1.02 3.95
C GLY A 121 23.25 -1.07 2.42
N LEU A 122 22.16 -0.62 1.82
CA LEU A 122 21.98 -0.55 0.37
C LEU A 122 23.00 0.41 -0.28
N VAL A 123 23.20 1.59 0.29
CA VAL A 123 24.21 2.56 -0.19
C VAL A 123 25.63 2.00 -0.04
N PHE A 124 25.93 1.37 1.09
CA PHE A 124 27.22 0.71 1.30
C PHE A 124 27.47 -0.39 0.28
N MET A 125 26.49 -1.26 0.04
CA MET A 125 26.60 -2.34 -0.95
C MET A 125 26.79 -1.79 -2.37
N ALA A 126 26.05 -0.75 -2.76
CA ALA A 126 26.22 -0.08 -4.04
C ALA A 126 27.64 0.46 -4.25
N SER A 127 28.29 0.93 -3.17
CA SER A 127 29.66 1.44 -3.23
C SER A 127 30.73 0.35 -3.23
N LYS A 128 30.46 -0.83 -2.66
CA LYS A 128 31.42 -1.92 -2.49
C LYS A 128 31.37 -2.96 -3.58
N SER A 129 30.16 -3.40 -3.96
CA SER A 129 29.95 -4.49 -4.93
C SER A 129 28.69 -4.21 -5.75
N ASN A 130 28.90 -3.65 -6.92
CA ASN A 130 27.81 -3.37 -7.85
C ASN A 130 27.03 -4.63 -8.26
N LYS A 131 27.70 -5.79 -8.31
CA LYS A 131 27.04 -7.06 -8.64
C LYS A 131 26.04 -7.49 -7.56
N ASP A 132 26.48 -7.47 -6.31
CA ASP A 132 25.62 -7.88 -5.17
C ASP A 132 24.47 -6.89 -4.99
N PHE A 133 24.73 -5.59 -5.17
CA PHE A 133 23.70 -4.55 -5.17
C PHE A 133 22.58 -4.87 -6.18
N TRP A 134 22.93 -5.19 -7.43
CA TRP A 134 21.92 -5.53 -8.44
C TRP A 134 21.18 -6.82 -8.13
N VAL A 135 21.84 -7.84 -7.57
CA VAL A 135 21.18 -9.08 -7.15
C VAL A 135 20.13 -8.80 -6.09
N ILE A 136 20.46 -8.05 -5.04
CA ILE A 136 19.53 -7.71 -3.97
C ILE A 136 18.39 -6.81 -4.49
N LEU A 137 18.72 -5.81 -5.32
CA LEU A 137 17.71 -4.92 -5.90
C LEU A 137 16.72 -5.69 -6.80
N LEU A 138 17.20 -6.62 -7.61
CA LEU A 138 16.33 -7.45 -8.44
C LEU A 138 15.51 -8.43 -7.60
N LEU A 139 16.08 -8.99 -6.55
CA LEU A 139 15.35 -9.82 -5.61
C LEU A 139 14.21 -9.02 -4.95
N PHE A 140 14.50 -7.83 -4.43
CA PHE A 140 13.50 -6.91 -3.89
C PHE A 140 12.39 -6.59 -4.89
N PHE A 141 12.77 -6.25 -6.13
CA PHE A 141 11.82 -5.90 -7.19
C PHE A 141 10.92 -7.08 -7.56
N PHE A 142 11.50 -8.26 -7.85
CA PHE A 142 10.73 -9.41 -8.31
C PHE A 142 9.86 -10.04 -7.23
N THR A 143 10.33 -10.07 -5.98
CA THR A 143 9.55 -10.64 -4.88
C THR A 143 8.60 -9.63 -4.21
N GLY A 144 8.66 -8.36 -4.61
CA GLY A 144 7.78 -7.29 -4.13
C GLY A 144 6.94 -6.69 -5.26
N ILE A 145 7.48 -5.70 -5.94
CA ILE A 145 6.73 -4.89 -6.92
C ILE A 145 6.18 -5.74 -8.08
N ALA A 146 6.95 -6.68 -8.61
CA ALA A 146 6.47 -7.56 -9.69
C ALA A 146 5.30 -8.44 -9.23
N ILE A 147 5.30 -8.90 -7.96
CA ILE A 147 4.17 -9.64 -7.39
C ILE A 147 2.94 -8.75 -7.24
N VAL A 148 3.09 -7.48 -6.86
CA VAL A 148 1.96 -6.52 -6.83
C VAL A 148 1.30 -6.43 -8.20
N VAL A 149 2.09 -6.27 -9.26
CA VAL A 149 1.60 -6.23 -10.65
C VAL A 149 0.92 -7.55 -11.05
N TYR A 150 1.53 -8.67 -10.72
CA TYR A 150 1.00 -10.00 -11.04
C TYR A 150 -0.33 -10.29 -10.35
N LEU A 151 -0.44 -10.00 -9.06
CA LEU A 151 -1.64 -10.25 -8.28
C LEU A 151 -2.80 -9.32 -8.66
N ASN A 152 -2.50 -8.12 -9.15
CA ASN A 152 -3.49 -7.11 -9.55
C ASN A 152 -4.68 -7.03 -8.59
N GLN A 153 -4.40 -6.82 -7.31
CA GLN A 153 -5.39 -6.95 -6.25
C GLN A 153 -6.49 -5.89 -6.37
N TYR A 154 -7.73 -6.34 -6.17
CA TYR A 154 -8.90 -5.48 -6.10
C TYR A 154 -9.21 -5.09 -4.64
N PRO A 155 -9.94 -3.99 -4.39
CA PRO A 155 -10.28 -3.54 -3.04
C PRO A 155 -11.23 -4.51 -2.32
N LEU A 156 -11.27 -4.42 -0.98
CA LEU A 156 -12.17 -5.18 -0.13
C LEU A 156 -12.00 -6.70 -0.28
N GLN A 157 -10.77 -7.16 -0.33
CA GLN A 157 -10.52 -8.60 -0.23
C GLN A 157 -10.84 -9.08 1.19
N PRO A 158 -11.39 -10.31 1.34
CA PRO A 158 -11.71 -10.87 2.65
C PRO A 158 -10.47 -11.04 3.54
N ARG A 159 -9.29 -11.20 2.93
CA ARG A 159 -8.00 -11.32 3.61
C ARG A 159 -6.94 -10.57 2.82
N GLU A 160 -6.17 -9.78 3.52
CA GLU A 160 -4.98 -9.14 2.96
C GLU A 160 -3.88 -10.18 2.69
N ARG A 161 -3.09 -9.96 1.65
CA ARG A 161 -2.05 -10.90 1.19
C ARG A 161 -0.66 -10.31 1.33
N ASP A 162 -0.39 -9.69 2.47
CA ASP A 162 0.90 -9.12 2.84
C ASP A 162 2.05 -10.15 2.80
N TYR A 163 1.77 -11.39 3.16
CA TYR A 163 2.72 -12.50 3.09
C TYR A 163 3.29 -12.75 1.68
N ALA A 164 2.56 -12.36 0.64
CA ALA A 164 3.03 -12.51 -0.74
C ALA A 164 4.25 -11.63 -1.04
N TYR A 165 4.48 -10.58 -0.26
CA TYR A 165 5.58 -9.63 -0.43
C TYR A 165 6.75 -9.87 0.53
N ALA A 166 6.65 -10.88 1.40
CA ALA A 166 7.64 -11.15 2.44
C ALA A 166 9.06 -11.29 1.89
N GLY A 167 9.23 -11.88 0.70
CA GLY A 167 10.52 -12.00 0.05
C GLY A 167 11.25 -10.67 -0.17
N SER A 168 10.50 -9.61 -0.52
CA SER A 168 11.08 -8.27 -0.68
C SER A 168 11.50 -7.63 0.64
N TYR A 169 10.79 -7.93 1.72
CA TYR A 169 11.15 -7.44 3.06
C TYR A 169 12.43 -8.09 3.57
N TYR A 170 12.68 -9.35 3.22
CA TYR A 170 13.96 -10.02 3.51
C TYR A 170 15.11 -9.50 2.66
N ALA A 171 14.83 -9.01 1.46
CA ALA A 171 15.84 -8.48 0.57
C ALA A 171 16.32 -7.07 0.96
N PHE A 172 15.50 -6.35 1.74
CA PHE A 172 15.82 -5.01 2.22
C PHE A 172 16.60 -5.06 3.54
#